data_48660b9338aa76be7d7ba6fbc1de52fe
#
_entry.id   48660b9338aa76be7d7ba6fbc1de52fe
#
_cell.length_a   1.000
_cell.length_b   1.000
_cell.length_c   1.000
_cell.angle_alpha   90.00
_cell.angle_beta   90.00
_cell.angle_gamma   90.00
#
_symmetry.space_group_name_H-M   'P 1'
#
loop_
_entity.id
_entity.type
_entity.pdbx_description
1 polymer ?
#
loop_
_entity_poly.entity_id
_entity_poly.type
_entity_poly.pdbx_seq_one_letter_code
_entity_poly.pdbx_strand_id
1 'polypeptide(L)'
;MTSQLIELERGECLRLLLEHQIGRVAVTIDRQPHIVPVTYAADDDGNVVFRTGVDTVLTRVDLERVAFEIDGIDERARSGWSVCVHGFGREITDVEEPTARQLREKLRSSWAPSPRPRWFAIYPREFTGRRLRPPTTAEVSWFPGIPWS
;
A
#
# COMPACT_ATOMS: atom_id res chain seq x y z
N MET A 1 -8.34 3.19 -29.22
CA MET A 1 -7.21 3.75 -28.49
C MET A 1 -7.18 3.20 -27.11
N THR A 2 -6.09 2.58 -26.79
CA THR A 2 -5.94 1.88 -25.52
C THR A 2 -4.98 2.63 -24.61
N SER A 3 -5.40 2.79 -23.38
CA SER A 3 -4.48 3.13 -22.29
C SER A 3 -3.41 2.07 -22.19
N GLN A 4 -2.21 2.47 -21.83
CA GLN A 4 -1.11 1.54 -21.62
C GLN A 4 -1.03 1.16 -20.14
N LEU A 5 -1.02 -0.12 -19.87
CA LEU A 5 -0.73 -0.66 -18.57
C LEU A 5 0.73 -1.08 -18.52
N ILE A 6 1.50 -0.42 -17.67
CA ILE A 6 2.94 -0.62 -17.56
C ILE A 6 3.23 -1.30 -16.23
N GLU A 7 3.98 -2.37 -16.27
CA GLU A 7 4.50 -3.02 -15.07
C GLU A 7 5.63 -2.18 -14.47
N LEU A 8 5.59 -1.96 -13.15
CA LEU A 8 6.61 -1.22 -12.43
C LEU A 8 7.69 -2.16 -11.92
N GLU A 9 8.94 -1.73 -12.04
CA GLU A 9 10.07 -2.45 -11.47
C GLU A 9 10.11 -2.27 -9.95
N ARG A 10 10.83 -3.16 -9.27
CA ARG A 10 10.95 -3.17 -7.81
C ARG A 10 11.40 -1.82 -7.25
N GLY A 11 12.40 -1.17 -7.85
CA GLY A 11 12.90 0.13 -7.40
C GLY A 11 11.83 1.22 -7.40
N GLU A 12 11.00 1.24 -8.44
CA GLU A 12 9.88 2.18 -8.54
C GLU A 12 8.79 1.88 -7.51
N CYS A 13 8.50 0.61 -7.27
CA CYS A 13 7.56 0.19 -6.22
C CYS A 13 8.03 0.66 -4.84
N LEU A 14 9.31 0.49 -4.54
CA LEU A 14 9.91 0.94 -3.28
C LEU A 14 9.88 2.46 -3.14
N ARG A 15 10.18 3.18 -4.20
CA ARG A 15 10.12 4.64 -4.20
C ARG A 15 8.72 5.15 -3.87
N LEU A 16 7.71 4.59 -4.51
CA LEU A 16 6.31 4.94 -4.25
C LEU A 16 5.90 4.59 -2.82
N LEU A 17 6.34 3.45 -2.33
CA LEU A 17 6.05 3.01 -0.96
C LEU A 17 6.62 3.99 0.08
N LEU A 18 7.82 4.50 -0.15
CA LEU A 18 8.47 5.47 0.74
C LEU A 18 7.85 6.87 0.69
N GLU A 19 7.23 7.25 -0.41
CA GLU A 19 6.66 8.57 -0.60
C GLU A 19 5.26 8.75 -0.02
N HIS A 20 4.57 7.66 0.32
CA HIS A 20 3.18 7.70 0.75
C HIS A 20 3.04 7.26 2.20
N GLN A 21 1.88 7.52 2.80
CA GLN A 21 1.63 7.32 4.23
C GLN A 21 0.37 6.50 4.51
N ILE A 22 -0.46 6.29 3.52
CA ILE A 22 -1.72 5.56 3.67
C ILE A 22 -1.73 4.40 2.70
N GLY A 23 -2.08 3.24 3.22
CA GLY A 23 -2.26 2.04 2.45
C GLY A 23 -3.39 1.21 3.00
N ARG A 24 -3.56 0.04 2.41
CA ARG A 24 -4.60 -0.91 2.78
C ARG A 24 -3.96 -2.25 3.04
N VAL A 25 -4.31 -2.83 4.17
CA VAL A 25 -3.90 -4.19 4.53
C VAL A 25 -5.03 -5.14 4.18
N ALA A 26 -4.73 -6.18 3.44
CA ALA A 26 -5.65 -7.27 3.15
C ALA A 26 -5.26 -8.50 3.93
N VAL A 27 -6.21 -9.02 4.69
CA VAL A 27 -6.04 -10.20 5.56
C VAL A 27 -7.23 -11.14 5.40
N THR A 28 -7.03 -12.40 5.69
CA THR A 28 -8.10 -13.40 5.68
C THR A 28 -8.32 -13.91 7.09
N ILE A 29 -9.57 -13.85 7.54
CA ILE A 29 -10.01 -14.36 8.86
C ILE A 29 -11.20 -15.28 8.63
N ASP A 30 -11.09 -16.52 9.10
CA ASP A 30 -12.17 -17.52 8.93
C ASP A 30 -12.65 -17.63 7.47
N ARG A 31 -11.69 -17.65 6.53
CA ARG A 31 -11.91 -17.71 5.09
C ARG A 31 -12.53 -16.45 4.48
N GLN A 32 -12.74 -15.42 5.27
CA GLN A 32 -13.26 -14.14 4.76
C GLN A 32 -12.13 -13.14 4.61
N PRO A 33 -11.94 -12.55 3.41
CA PRO A 33 -10.97 -11.48 3.22
C PRO A 33 -11.50 -10.17 3.80
N HIS A 34 -10.59 -9.43 4.39
CA HIS A 34 -10.84 -8.10 4.94
C HIS A 34 -9.83 -7.12 4.40
N ILE A 35 -10.26 -5.89 4.15
CA ILE A 35 -9.39 -4.79 3.73
C ILE A 35 -9.54 -3.66 4.73
N VAL A 36 -8.42 -3.20 5.28
CA VAL A 36 -8.39 -2.16 6.31
C VAL A 36 -7.42 -1.06 5.89
N PRO A 37 -7.87 0.21 5.79
CA PRO A 37 -6.96 1.32 5.58
C PRO A 37 -6.13 1.59 6.83
N VAL A 38 -4.85 1.87 6.62
CA VAL A 38 -3.91 2.13 7.71
C VAL A 38 -2.95 3.25 7.34
N THR A 39 -2.48 3.97 8.34
CA THR A 39 -1.30 4.83 8.20
C THR A 39 -0.07 3.97 8.43
N TYR A 40 0.92 4.09 7.57
CA TYR A 40 2.10 3.25 7.60
C TYR A 40 3.40 4.03 7.47
N ALA A 41 4.50 3.37 7.79
CA ALA A 41 5.84 3.75 7.41
C ALA A 41 6.55 2.55 6.78
N ALA A 42 7.46 2.83 5.88
CA ALA A 42 8.24 1.80 5.19
C ALA A 42 9.74 2.13 5.23
N ASP A 43 10.57 1.12 5.09
CA ASP A 43 12.01 1.25 4.92
C ASP A 43 12.46 0.91 3.49
N ASP A 44 13.76 1.05 3.23
CA ASP A 44 14.34 0.81 1.92
C ASP A 44 14.28 -0.65 1.46
N ASP A 45 14.06 -1.58 2.37
CA ASP A 45 13.85 -3.00 2.05
C ASP A 45 12.38 -3.33 1.76
N GLY A 46 11.49 -2.36 1.95
CA GLY A 46 10.07 -2.53 1.74
C GLY A 46 9.34 -3.14 2.91
N ASN A 47 9.96 -3.22 4.09
CA ASN A 47 9.26 -3.56 5.31
C ASN A 47 8.27 -2.46 5.64
N VAL A 48 7.06 -2.83 6.02
CA VAL A 48 5.98 -1.90 6.32
C VAL A 48 5.58 -2.07 7.77
N VAL A 49 5.50 -0.95 8.49
CA VAL A 49 4.98 -0.93 9.87
C VAL A 49 3.75 -0.07 9.91
N PHE A 50 2.73 -0.53 10.57
CA PHE A 50 1.52 0.23 10.79
C PHE A 50 0.98 0.03 12.20
N ARG A 51 0.11 0.94 12.59
CA ARG A 51 -0.52 0.98 13.90
C ARG A 51 -2.02 0.79 13.76
N THR A 52 -2.60 0.04 14.67
CA THR A 52 -4.05 -0.17 14.71
C THR A 52 -4.57 -0.07 16.14
N GLY A 53 -5.87 0.17 16.28
CA GLY A 53 -6.55 0.12 17.57
C GLY A 53 -6.76 -1.31 18.09
N VAL A 54 -7.09 -1.43 19.37
CA VAL A 54 -7.19 -2.72 20.05
C VAL A 54 -8.30 -3.61 19.51
N ASP A 55 -9.40 -3.01 19.04
CA ASP A 55 -10.62 -3.74 18.64
C ASP A 55 -10.74 -3.90 17.12
N THR A 56 -9.63 -3.83 16.39
CA THR A 56 -9.68 -4.00 14.94
C THR A 56 -9.60 -5.46 14.54
N VAL A 57 -10.10 -5.76 13.36
CA VAL A 57 -9.97 -7.07 12.70
C VAL A 57 -8.53 -7.58 12.71
N LEU A 58 -7.57 -6.67 12.52
CA LEU A 58 -6.14 -7.00 12.43
C LEU A 58 -5.58 -7.61 13.72
N THR A 59 -6.18 -7.35 14.88
CA THR A 59 -5.72 -7.91 16.15
C THR A 59 -6.04 -9.39 16.32
N ARG A 60 -6.87 -9.95 15.44
CA ARG A 60 -7.35 -11.34 15.49
C ARG A 60 -6.56 -12.28 14.58
N VAL A 61 -5.60 -11.76 13.85
CA VAL A 61 -4.92 -12.49 12.78
C VAL A 61 -3.51 -12.86 13.20
N ASP A 62 -3.20 -14.13 13.07
CA ASP A 62 -1.82 -14.57 12.91
C ASP A 62 -1.48 -14.37 11.43
N LEU A 63 -0.65 -13.37 11.16
CA LEU A 63 -0.52 -12.76 9.85
C LEU A 63 0.45 -13.53 8.94
N GLU A 64 0.26 -14.81 8.74
CA GLU A 64 1.14 -15.63 7.89
C GLU A 64 1.17 -15.18 6.44
N ARG A 65 0.03 -14.72 5.92
CA ARG A 65 -0.08 -14.23 4.54
C ARG A 65 -0.95 -12.99 4.51
N VAL A 66 -0.32 -11.90 4.13
CA VAL A 66 -0.99 -10.62 3.99
C VAL A 66 -0.62 -9.96 2.68
N ALA A 67 -1.49 -9.09 2.21
CA ALA A 67 -1.17 -8.14 1.15
C ALA A 67 -1.28 -6.73 1.70
N PHE A 68 -0.44 -5.86 1.20
CA PHE A 68 -0.47 -4.44 1.49
C PHE A 68 -0.47 -3.68 0.16
N GLU A 69 -1.36 -2.72 0.02
CA GLU A 69 -1.53 -1.99 -1.25
C GLU A 69 -1.52 -0.49 -1.00
N ILE A 70 -0.84 0.21 -1.90
CA ILE A 70 -0.96 1.66 -2.04
C ILE A 70 -1.31 2.00 -3.48
N ASP A 71 -2.01 3.09 -3.68
CA ASP A 71 -2.35 3.55 -5.02
C ASP A 71 -2.49 5.07 -5.09
N GLY A 72 -2.41 5.58 -6.31
CA GLY A 72 -2.74 6.95 -6.63
C GLY A 72 -3.52 6.94 -7.94
N ILE A 73 -4.77 7.42 -7.90
CA ILE A 73 -5.68 7.39 -9.04
C ILE A 73 -6.17 8.79 -9.33
N ASP A 74 -6.01 9.22 -10.58
CA ASP A 74 -6.62 10.42 -11.11
C ASP A 74 -7.77 10.03 -12.05
N GLU A 75 -8.98 10.13 -11.56
CA GLU A 75 -10.17 9.73 -12.30
C GLU A 75 -10.41 10.60 -13.53
N ARG A 76 -10.06 11.89 -13.46
CA ARG A 76 -10.22 12.82 -14.58
C ARG A 76 -9.23 12.55 -15.70
N ALA A 77 -7.97 12.35 -15.35
CA ALA A 77 -6.93 12.04 -16.32
C ALA A 77 -6.98 10.57 -16.75
N ARG A 78 -7.78 9.73 -16.11
CA ARG A 78 -7.84 8.28 -16.36
C ARG A 78 -6.47 7.64 -16.27
N SER A 79 -5.72 8.05 -15.28
CA SER A 79 -4.37 7.57 -15.00
C SER A 79 -4.26 7.13 -13.55
N GLY A 80 -3.25 6.35 -13.27
CA GLY A 80 -3.00 5.92 -11.92
C GLY A 80 -1.87 4.92 -11.84
N TRP A 81 -1.56 4.58 -10.63
CA TRP A 81 -0.57 3.55 -10.31
C TRP A 81 -1.03 2.81 -9.06
N SER A 82 -0.57 1.58 -8.91
CA SER A 82 -0.74 0.81 -7.69
C SER A 82 0.51 0.00 -7.40
N VAL A 83 0.76 -0.23 -6.14
CA VAL A 83 1.83 -1.12 -5.66
C VAL A 83 1.21 -2.08 -4.66
N CYS A 84 1.44 -3.36 -4.85
CA CYS A 84 1.02 -4.39 -3.93
C CYS A 84 2.24 -5.12 -3.39
N VAL A 85 2.28 -5.28 -2.07
CA VAL A 85 3.29 -6.04 -1.36
C VAL A 85 2.63 -7.30 -0.82
N HIS A 86 3.15 -8.45 -1.21
CA HIS A 86 2.74 -9.73 -0.65
C HIS A 86 3.82 -10.19 0.33
N GLY A 87 3.41 -10.58 1.50
CA GLY A 87 4.35 -11.02 2.51
C GLY A 87 3.66 -11.64 3.72
N PHE A 88 4.38 -11.69 4.80
CA PHE A 88 3.84 -12.13 6.08
C PHE A 88 3.90 -11.00 7.10
N GLY A 89 2.94 -10.99 8.00
CA GLY A 89 2.86 -10.00 9.04
C GLY A 89 3.15 -10.59 10.41
N ARG A 90 3.50 -9.72 11.33
CA ARG A 90 3.71 -10.07 12.72
C ARG A 90 3.40 -8.88 13.62
N GLU A 91 2.80 -9.13 14.77
CA GLU A 91 2.69 -8.10 15.80
C GLU A 91 4.08 -7.81 16.39
N ILE A 92 4.39 -6.53 16.52
CA ILE A 92 5.64 -6.07 17.13
C ILE A 92 5.38 -5.91 18.63
N THR A 93 5.81 -6.87 19.39
CA THR A 93 5.77 -6.82 20.86
C THR A 93 7.12 -6.43 21.46
N ASP A 94 8.18 -6.69 20.72
CA ASP A 94 9.55 -6.34 21.11
C ASP A 94 9.92 -4.97 20.55
N VAL A 95 10.06 -3.99 21.43
CA VAL A 95 10.49 -2.62 21.09
C VAL A 95 11.97 -2.52 20.74
N GLU A 96 12.75 -3.57 20.98
CA GLU A 96 14.18 -3.59 20.73
C GLU A 96 14.55 -4.01 19.29
N GLU A 97 13.61 -4.48 18.51
CA GLU A 97 13.86 -4.83 17.10
C GLU A 97 14.15 -3.54 16.32
N PRO A 98 15.38 -3.41 15.73
CA PRO A 98 15.84 -2.12 15.20
C PRO A 98 15.00 -1.54 14.07
N THR A 99 14.54 -2.38 13.12
CA THR A 99 13.73 -1.95 11.99
C THR A 99 12.38 -1.43 12.45
N ALA A 100 11.72 -2.18 13.31
CA ALA A 100 10.43 -1.78 13.88
C ALA A 100 10.55 -0.48 14.68
N ARG A 101 11.61 -0.33 15.44
CA ARG A 101 11.87 0.87 16.24
C ARG A 101 11.99 2.13 15.37
N GLN A 102 12.77 2.06 14.30
CA GLN A 102 12.96 3.18 13.38
C GLN A 102 11.66 3.55 12.67
N LEU A 103 10.89 2.58 12.24
CA LEU A 103 9.62 2.81 11.54
C LEU A 103 8.54 3.33 12.48
N ARG A 104 8.51 2.87 13.73
CA ARG A 104 7.59 3.42 14.74
C ARG A 104 7.84 4.90 15.01
N GLU A 105 9.09 5.34 14.98
CA GLU A 105 9.44 6.76 15.12
C GLU A 105 8.83 7.61 14.00
N LYS A 106 8.82 7.11 12.77
CA LYS A 106 8.20 7.78 11.61
C LYS A 106 6.68 7.88 11.73
N LEU A 107 6.04 6.98 12.47
CA LEU A 107 4.58 6.90 12.62
C LEU A 107 4.02 7.68 13.82
N ARG A 108 4.80 8.49 14.49
CA ARG A 108 4.34 9.25 15.67
C ARG A 108 3.13 10.15 15.41
N SER A 109 2.95 10.61 14.19
CA SER A 109 1.84 11.47 13.77
C SER A 109 0.72 10.72 13.05
N SER A 110 0.32 9.57 13.56
CA SER A 110 -0.81 8.83 12.99
C SER A 110 -2.09 9.66 12.99
N TRP A 111 -2.85 9.56 11.90
CA TRP A 111 -4.11 10.29 11.73
C TRP A 111 -5.22 9.79 12.66
N ALA A 112 -5.15 8.54 13.07
CA ALA A 112 -6.13 7.96 13.98
C ALA A 112 -5.52 7.82 15.37
N PRO A 113 -5.96 8.62 16.36
CA PRO A 113 -5.51 8.45 17.72
C PRO A 113 -6.05 7.16 18.31
N SER A 114 -5.20 6.43 19.00
CA SER A 114 -5.60 5.27 19.78
C SER A 114 -4.91 5.33 21.14
N PRO A 115 -5.65 5.15 22.25
CA PRO A 115 -5.04 5.18 23.59
C PRO A 115 -4.15 3.98 23.86
N ARG A 116 -4.34 2.87 23.12
CA ARG A 116 -3.56 1.63 23.25
C ARG A 116 -3.25 1.07 21.87
N PRO A 117 -2.29 1.66 21.15
CA PRO A 117 -1.98 1.18 19.81
C PRO A 117 -1.29 -0.17 19.86
N ARG A 118 -1.67 -1.03 18.93
CA ARG A 118 -0.91 -2.24 18.60
C ARG A 118 -0.17 -2.04 17.30
N TRP A 119 1.04 -2.54 17.25
CA TRP A 119 1.96 -2.34 16.14
C TRP A 119 2.17 -3.64 15.38
N PHE A 120 2.14 -3.56 14.07
CA PHE A 120 2.33 -4.68 13.17
C PHE A 120 3.38 -4.36 12.14
N ALA A 121 4.17 -5.36 11.77
CA ALA A 121 5.10 -5.28 10.65
C ALA A 121 4.69 -6.25 9.56
N ILE A 122 4.88 -5.83 8.30
CA ILE A 122 4.77 -6.69 7.13
C ILE A 122 6.15 -6.83 6.52
N TYR A 123 6.60 -8.06 6.38
CA TYR A 123 7.86 -8.41 5.77
C TYR A 123 7.61 -8.89 4.34
N PRO A 124 8.13 -8.18 3.34
CA PRO A 124 7.79 -8.44 1.95
C PRO A 124 8.44 -9.72 1.43
N ARG A 125 7.71 -10.43 0.58
CA ARG A 125 8.23 -11.53 -0.25
C ARG A 125 8.21 -11.17 -1.71
N GLU A 126 7.18 -10.42 -2.14
CA GLU A 126 6.97 -10.05 -3.53
C GLU A 126 6.40 -8.64 -3.62
N PHE A 127 6.88 -7.90 -4.61
CA PHE A 127 6.32 -6.61 -5.01
C PHE A 127 5.74 -6.73 -6.41
N THR A 128 4.53 -6.20 -6.58
CA THR A 128 3.95 -5.96 -7.89
C THR A 128 3.51 -4.52 -8.00
N GLY A 129 3.71 -3.92 -9.14
CA GLY A 129 3.29 -2.55 -9.37
C GLY A 129 2.87 -2.34 -10.80
N ARG A 130 1.92 -1.45 -10.99
CA ARG A 130 1.37 -1.11 -12.31
C ARG A 130 1.15 0.37 -12.41
N ARG A 131 1.34 0.88 -13.61
CA ARG A 131 1.00 2.25 -13.98
C ARG A 131 0.09 2.24 -15.18
N LEU A 132 -1.05 2.90 -15.07
CA LEU A 132 -1.95 3.14 -16.16
C LEU A 132 -1.66 4.53 -16.73
N ARG A 133 -1.29 4.58 -18.01
CA ARG A 133 -1.13 5.83 -18.75
C ARG A 133 -2.32 6.02 -19.67
N PRO A 134 -2.88 7.23 -19.74
CA PRO A 134 -3.87 7.56 -20.76
C PRO A 134 -3.21 7.56 -22.15
N PRO A 135 -3.99 7.48 -23.23
CA PRO A 135 -3.47 7.65 -24.58
C PRO A 135 -2.75 9.00 -24.71
N THR A 136 -1.66 9.03 -25.48
CA THR A 136 -0.94 10.28 -25.72
C THR A 136 -1.78 11.22 -26.61
N THR A 137 -1.55 12.52 -26.52
CA THR A 137 -2.26 13.53 -27.33
C THR A 137 -2.11 13.26 -28.83
N ALA A 138 -0.98 12.70 -29.27
CA ALA A 138 -0.75 12.32 -30.66
C ALA A 138 -1.66 11.17 -31.10
N GLU A 139 -1.98 10.24 -30.22
CA GLU A 139 -2.91 9.13 -30.49
C GLU A 139 -4.37 9.60 -30.51
N VAL A 140 -4.67 10.65 -29.75
CA VAL A 140 -5.99 11.26 -29.67
C VAL A 140 -6.33 12.06 -30.96
N SER A 141 -5.34 12.66 -31.59
CA SER A 141 -5.57 13.52 -32.75
C SER A 141 -5.98 12.78 -34.03
N TRP A 142 -5.88 11.46 -34.06
CA TRP A 142 -6.28 10.64 -35.23
C TRP A 142 -7.78 10.37 -35.33
N PHE A 143 -8.57 10.77 -34.35
CA PHE A 143 -10.02 10.57 -34.37
C PHE A 143 -10.77 11.88 -34.18
N PRO A 144 -10.83 12.73 -35.25
CA PRO A 144 -11.65 13.91 -35.17
C PRO A 144 -13.12 13.52 -35.13
N GLY A 145 -13.78 13.82 -34.04
CA GLY A 145 -15.23 13.69 -33.95
C GLY A 145 -15.80 12.79 -32.84
N ILE A 146 -15.01 12.31 -31.93
CA ILE A 146 -15.53 11.65 -30.73
C ILE A 146 -15.65 12.69 -29.62
N PRO A 147 -16.86 13.09 -29.24
CA PRO A 147 -17.04 13.99 -28.12
C PRO A 147 -16.66 13.27 -26.83
N TRP A 148 -15.76 13.86 -26.10
CA TRP A 148 -15.41 13.43 -24.77
C TRP A 148 -16.56 13.78 -23.81
N SER A 149 -17.28 12.79 -23.44
CA SER A 149 -18.27 12.94 -22.38
C SER A 149 -17.77 12.23 -21.12
#